data_dd880484cf19b2adf3217e901b75e3e5
#
_entry.id   dd880484cf19b2adf3217e901b75e3e5
#
_cell.length_a   1.000
_cell.length_b   1.000
_cell.length_c   1.000
_cell.angle_alpha   90.00
_cell.angle_beta   90.00
_cell.angle_gamma   90.00
#
_symmetry.space_group_name_H-M   'P 1'
#
loop_
_entity.id
_entity.type
_entity.pdbx_description
1 polymer ?
#
loop_
_entity_poly.entity_id
_entity_poly.type
_entity_poly.pdbx_seq_one_letter_code
_entity_poly.pdbx_strand_id
1 'polypeptide(L)'
;MAHYAQLDSENVVVNVFVGRDENDLAEGVTDWETYYAPEGYTVKQTSYNTRGGVHYTDGVPSEDQTKALRFNYAGIGFTYDADRDAFIPPKPFESWLLNEDTCLWEAPVAYPEDGETYTWDEESTSWTLVE
;
A
#
# COMPACT_ATOMS: atom_id res chain seq x y z
N MET A 1 10.95 7.11 -13.43
CA MET A 1 10.84 5.64 -13.40
C MET A 1 9.63 5.22 -12.59
N ALA A 2 8.95 4.17 -13.02
CA ALA A 2 7.79 3.67 -12.31
C ALA A 2 8.16 2.51 -11.39
N HIS A 3 7.33 2.26 -10.39
CA HIS A 3 7.51 1.15 -9.46
C HIS A 3 6.41 0.13 -9.68
N TYR A 4 6.75 -1.15 -9.55
CA TYR A 4 5.84 -2.25 -9.82
C TYR A 4 5.89 -3.27 -8.70
N ALA A 5 4.74 -3.85 -8.39
CA ALA A 5 4.61 -4.92 -7.43
C ALA A 5 4.33 -6.24 -8.15
N GLN A 6 5.07 -7.27 -7.81
CA GLN A 6 4.84 -8.63 -8.31
C GLN A 6 3.97 -9.38 -7.31
N LEU A 7 2.88 -9.95 -7.79
CA LEU A 7 1.87 -10.62 -6.97
C LEU A 7 1.86 -12.11 -7.26
N ASP A 8 1.70 -12.92 -6.22
CA ASP A 8 1.51 -14.36 -6.36
C ASP A 8 0.05 -14.68 -6.72
N SER A 9 -0.31 -15.97 -6.76
CA SER A 9 -1.65 -16.42 -7.13
C SER A 9 -2.73 -15.99 -6.14
N GLU A 10 -2.36 -15.56 -4.95
CA GLU A 10 -3.28 -15.07 -3.93
C GLU A 10 -3.26 -13.54 -3.81
N ASN A 11 -2.65 -12.87 -4.78
CA ASN A 11 -2.51 -11.40 -4.81
C ASN A 11 -1.69 -10.83 -3.65
N VAL A 12 -0.76 -11.63 -3.13
CA VAL A 12 0.18 -11.17 -2.11
C VAL A 12 1.45 -10.67 -2.81
N VAL A 13 1.92 -9.50 -2.39
CA VAL A 13 3.14 -8.89 -2.95
C VAL A 13 4.35 -9.69 -2.52
N VAL A 14 5.09 -10.21 -3.51
CA VAL A 14 6.31 -10.99 -3.26
C VAL A 14 7.57 -10.25 -3.67
N ASN A 15 7.44 -9.18 -4.46
CA ASN A 15 8.56 -8.34 -4.87
C ASN A 15 8.07 -6.97 -5.29
N VAL A 16 8.88 -5.94 -5.08
CA VAL A 16 8.64 -4.59 -5.59
C VAL A 16 9.91 -4.15 -6.31
N PHE A 17 9.76 -3.64 -7.51
CA PHE A 17 10.92 -3.28 -8.34
C PHE A 17 10.66 -2.01 -9.13
N VAL A 18 11.75 -1.40 -9.62
CA VAL A 18 11.70 -0.21 -10.45
C VAL A 18 11.72 -0.66 -11.91
N GLY A 19 10.82 -0.13 -12.71
CA GLY A 19 10.75 -0.40 -14.13
C GLY A 19 10.61 0.88 -14.94
N ARG A 20 10.23 0.75 -16.19
CA ARG A 20 10.02 1.89 -17.07
C ARG A 20 8.70 2.59 -16.75
N ASP A 21 8.67 3.88 -17.02
CA ASP A 21 7.45 4.66 -16.86
C ASP A 21 6.35 4.17 -17.80
N GLU A 22 5.12 4.33 -17.36
CA GLU A 22 3.94 3.91 -18.12
C GLU A 22 3.85 4.58 -19.50
N ASN A 23 4.47 5.75 -19.64
CA ASN A 23 4.50 6.50 -20.89
C ASN A 23 5.76 6.23 -21.73
N ASP A 24 6.70 5.43 -21.24
CA ASP A 24 7.93 5.08 -21.93
C ASP A 24 7.68 3.84 -22.79
N LEU A 25 7.32 4.05 -24.05
CA LEU A 25 6.94 2.96 -24.95
C LEU A 25 8.17 2.41 -25.67
N ALA A 26 8.40 1.12 -25.51
CA ALA A 26 9.39 0.39 -26.31
C ALA A 26 8.66 -0.31 -27.44
N GLU A 27 9.36 -0.59 -28.52
CA GLU A 27 8.80 -1.27 -29.68
C GLU A 27 8.26 -2.64 -29.28
N GLY A 28 6.99 -2.90 -29.56
CA GLY A 28 6.35 -4.17 -29.25
C GLY A 28 5.80 -4.31 -27.85
N VAL A 29 5.97 -3.28 -27.02
CA VAL A 29 5.46 -3.28 -25.63
C VAL A 29 4.34 -2.27 -25.52
N THR A 30 3.15 -2.73 -25.16
CA THR A 30 1.97 -1.88 -24.98
C THR A 30 1.57 -1.76 -23.53
N ASP A 31 2.12 -2.60 -22.64
CA ASP A 31 1.71 -2.68 -21.26
C ASP A 31 2.87 -3.25 -20.44
N TRP A 32 3.47 -2.40 -19.60
CA TRP A 32 4.60 -2.82 -18.78
C TRP A 32 4.20 -3.81 -17.69
N GLU A 33 2.98 -3.74 -17.20
CA GLU A 33 2.51 -4.71 -16.20
C GLU A 33 2.52 -6.12 -16.78
N THR A 34 2.06 -6.28 -18.00
CA THR A 34 2.12 -7.58 -18.69
C THR A 34 3.55 -7.96 -19.05
N TYR A 35 4.34 -6.99 -19.53
CA TYR A 35 5.72 -7.24 -19.96
C TYR A 35 6.59 -7.77 -18.80
N TYR A 36 6.44 -7.19 -17.61
CA TYR A 36 7.26 -7.58 -16.46
C TYR A 36 6.75 -8.80 -15.71
N ALA A 37 5.54 -9.30 -16.02
CA ALA A 37 4.95 -10.40 -15.26
C ALA A 37 5.61 -11.74 -15.61
N PRO A 38 6.28 -12.39 -14.63
CA PRO A 38 6.75 -13.77 -14.86
C PRO A 38 5.57 -14.73 -14.97
N GLU A 39 5.80 -15.90 -15.55
CA GLU A 39 4.75 -16.92 -15.62
C GLU A 39 4.27 -17.30 -14.22
N GLY A 40 2.94 -17.29 -14.02
CA GLY A 40 2.33 -17.61 -12.74
C GLY A 40 2.20 -16.42 -11.80
N TYR A 41 2.66 -15.24 -12.21
CA TYR A 41 2.61 -14.03 -11.40
C TYR A 41 1.85 -12.92 -12.11
N THR A 42 1.36 -11.98 -11.35
CA THR A 42 0.75 -10.75 -11.86
C THR A 42 1.61 -9.57 -11.43
N VAL A 43 1.71 -8.54 -12.26
CA VAL A 43 2.42 -7.31 -11.91
C VAL A 43 1.43 -6.16 -11.97
N LYS A 44 1.44 -5.32 -10.93
CA LYS A 44 0.64 -4.10 -10.86
C LYS A 44 1.52 -2.92 -10.51
N GLN A 45 1.33 -1.81 -11.20
CA GLN A 45 2.06 -0.60 -10.89
C GLN A 45 1.67 -0.07 -9.51
N THR A 46 2.65 0.34 -8.75
CA THR A 46 2.44 1.02 -7.47
C THR A 46 3.10 2.39 -7.53
N SER A 47 2.89 3.22 -6.53
CA SER A 47 3.37 4.59 -6.55
C SER A 47 4.17 4.91 -5.30
N TYR A 48 5.45 5.17 -5.49
CA TYR A 48 6.33 5.61 -4.42
C TYR A 48 5.81 6.91 -3.80
N ASN A 49 5.93 7.04 -2.49
CA ASN A 49 5.43 8.19 -1.73
C ASN A 49 3.89 8.35 -1.74
N THR A 50 3.16 7.28 -2.00
CA THR A 50 1.70 7.28 -1.88
C THR A 50 1.29 6.53 -0.63
N ARG A 51 0.42 7.13 0.18
CA ARG A 51 -0.11 6.51 1.39
C ARG A 51 -1.50 7.06 1.67
N GLY A 52 -2.43 6.16 2.00
CA GLY A 52 -3.80 6.53 2.32
C GLY A 52 -4.51 7.24 1.19
N GLY A 53 -4.15 6.95 -0.06
CA GLY A 53 -4.75 7.56 -1.22
C GLY A 53 -4.17 8.91 -1.60
N VAL A 54 -3.08 9.34 -0.97
CA VAL A 54 -2.45 10.65 -1.20
C VAL A 54 -0.99 10.47 -1.59
N HIS A 55 -0.58 11.15 -2.64
CA HIS A 55 0.84 11.22 -3.03
C HIS A 55 1.51 12.39 -2.33
N TYR A 56 2.72 12.18 -1.80
CA TYR A 56 3.47 13.18 -1.05
C TYR A 56 4.75 13.57 -1.76
N THR A 57 5.13 14.83 -1.61
CA THR A 57 6.42 15.37 -2.04
C THR A 57 7.05 16.08 -0.85
N ASP A 58 8.25 15.63 -0.44
CA ASP A 58 8.97 16.19 0.72
C ASP A 58 8.11 16.23 1.99
N GLY A 59 7.30 15.18 2.19
CA GLY A 59 6.51 15.02 3.42
C GLY A 59 5.19 15.78 3.45
N VAL A 60 4.84 16.48 2.36
CA VAL A 60 3.54 17.19 2.26
C VAL A 60 2.78 16.66 1.06
N PRO A 61 1.43 16.74 1.07
CA PRO A 61 0.66 16.29 -0.09
C PRO A 61 1.08 17.03 -1.35
N SER A 62 1.30 16.27 -2.42
CA SER A 62 1.70 16.83 -3.71
C SER A 62 0.56 17.63 -4.32
N GLU A 63 0.92 18.68 -5.06
CA GLU A 63 -0.05 19.44 -5.83
C GLU A 63 -0.71 18.55 -6.89
N ASP A 64 0.10 17.72 -7.56
CA ASP A 64 -0.35 16.75 -8.55
C ASP A 64 -0.61 15.40 -7.89
N GLN A 65 -1.88 14.99 -7.84
CA GLN A 65 -2.29 13.72 -7.26
C GLN A 65 -2.49 12.62 -8.29
N THR A 66 -2.11 12.85 -9.56
CA THR A 66 -2.25 11.82 -10.59
C THR A 66 -1.35 10.61 -10.33
N LYS A 67 -0.33 10.76 -9.50
CA LYS A 67 0.58 9.69 -9.11
C LYS A 67 0.14 8.93 -7.85
N ALA A 68 -1.01 9.29 -7.27
CA ALA A 68 -1.54 8.61 -6.09
C ALA A 68 -2.24 7.31 -6.49
N LEU A 69 -1.46 6.35 -7.00
CA LEU A 69 -1.99 5.10 -7.53
C LEU A 69 -2.23 4.09 -6.43
N ARG A 70 -3.40 3.44 -6.48
CA ARG A 70 -3.71 2.24 -5.68
C ARG A 70 -3.48 2.41 -4.18
N PHE A 71 -3.76 3.60 -3.66
CA PHE A 71 -3.84 3.97 -2.24
C PHE A 71 -2.52 3.96 -1.48
N ASN A 72 -1.74 2.90 -1.57
CA ASN A 72 -0.53 2.77 -0.76
C ASN A 72 0.60 2.21 -1.58
N TYR A 73 1.81 2.73 -1.38
CA TYR A 73 3.00 2.14 -1.97
C TYR A 73 3.14 0.70 -1.49
N ALA A 74 3.23 -0.23 -2.43
CA ALA A 74 3.26 -1.65 -2.11
C ALA A 74 4.55 -2.02 -1.36
N GLY A 75 4.40 -2.95 -0.41
CA GLY A 75 5.52 -3.59 0.25
C GLY A 75 5.34 -5.11 0.20
N ILE A 76 6.44 -5.83 0.39
CA ILE A 76 6.38 -7.30 0.43
C ILE A 76 5.46 -7.72 1.58
N GLY A 77 4.52 -8.63 1.31
CA GLY A 77 3.52 -9.07 2.27
C GLY A 77 2.20 -8.32 2.20
N PHE A 78 2.16 -7.18 1.49
CA PHE A 78 0.89 -6.48 1.25
C PHE A 78 0.00 -7.35 0.36
N THR A 79 -1.30 -7.09 0.41
CA THR A 79 -2.28 -7.74 -0.47
C THR A 79 -2.83 -6.72 -1.46
N TYR A 80 -2.93 -7.12 -2.72
CA TYR A 80 -3.62 -6.30 -3.71
C TYR A 80 -5.10 -6.68 -3.72
N ASP A 81 -5.98 -5.72 -3.44
CA ASP A 81 -7.43 -5.89 -3.47
C ASP A 81 -7.94 -5.37 -4.82
N ALA A 82 -8.35 -6.28 -5.70
CA ALA A 82 -8.79 -5.93 -7.05
C ALA A 82 -10.11 -5.16 -7.06
N ASP A 83 -10.98 -5.40 -6.09
CA ASP A 83 -12.26 -4.69 -6.01
C ASP A 83 -12.08 -3.23 -5.64
N ARG A 84 -11.13 -2.93 -4.77
CA ARG A 84 -10.79 -1.56 -4.38
C ARG A 84 -9.72 -0.95 -5.25
N ASP A 85 -9.03 -1.77 -6.04
CA ASP A 85 -7.83 -1.38 -6.81
C ASP A 85 -6.81 -0.72 -5.87
N ALA A 86 -6.44 -1.45 -4.82
CA ALA A 86 -5.63 -0.89 -3.73
C ALA A 86 -4.65 -1.91 -3.18
N PHE A 87 -3.48 -1.44 -2.75
CA PHE A 87 -2.55 -2.22 -1.95
C PHE A 87 -2.85 -2.00 -0.48
N ILE A 88 -3.05 -3.09 0.25
CA ILE A 88 -3.44 -3.07 1.65
C ILE A 88 -2.33 -3.71 2.49
N PRO A 89 -1.80 -3.01 3.52
CA PRO A 89 -0.77 -3.59 4.39
C PRO A 89 -1.28 -4.82 5.14
N PRO A 90 -0.38 -5.67 5.66
CA PRO A 90 -0.81 -6.78 6.49
C PRO A 90 -1.59 -6.27 7.71
N LYS A 91 -2.64 -7.00 8.08
CA LYS A 91 -3.46 -6.66 9.24
C LYS A 91 -2.62 -6.83 10.51
N PRO A 92 -2.41 -5.77 11.30
CA PRO A 92 -1.53 -5.88 12.47
C PRO A 92 -2.13 -6.66 13.62
N PHE A 93 -3.45 -6.58 13.81
CA PHE A 93 -4.16 -7.28 14.88
C PHE A 93 -5.56 -7.65 14.40
N GLU A 94 -6.10 -8.73 14.92
CA GLU A 94 -7.41 -9.23 14.50
C GLU A 94 -8.55 -8.23 14.72
N SER A 95 -8.46 -7.42 15.77
CA SER A 95 -9.51 -6.45 16.12
C SER A 95 -9.49 -5.18 15.29
N TRP A 96 -8.38 -4.93 14.56
CA TRP A 96 -8.26 -3.69 13.79
C TRP A 96 -9.16 -3.73 12.56
N LEU A 97 -9.62 -2.54 12.15
CA LEU A 97 -10.59 -2.37 11.07
C LEU A 97 -9.95 -1.62 9.92
N LEU A 98 -10.34 -2.00 8.70
CA LEU A 98 -9.85 -1.32 7.50
C LEU A 98 -10.62 -0.02 7.29
N ASN A 99 -9.89 1.08 7.16
CA ASN A 99 -10.46 2.34 6.70
C ASN A 99 -10.54 2.30 5.18
N GLU A 100 -11.73 2.25 4.63
CA GLU A 100 -11.91 2.09 3.19
C GLU A 100 -11.56 3.34 2.38
N ASP A 101 -11.46 4.49 3.02
CA ASP A 101 -11.05 5.72 2.35
C ASP A 101 -9.53 5.81 2.17
N THR A 102 -8.77 5.15 3.03
CA THR A 102 -7.30 5.17 2.99
C THR A 102 -6.67 3.82 2.68
N CYS A 103 -7.45 2.73 2.83
CA CYS A 103 -6.97 1.34 2.75
C CYS A 103 -5.84 1.06 3.74
N LEU A 104 -5.94 1.67 4.92
CA LEU A 104 -5.03 1.45 6.05
C LEU A 104 -5.82 0.90 7.23
N TRP A 105 -5.13 0.12 8.07
CA TRP A 105 -5.75 -0.48 9.25
C TRP A 105 -5.77 0.51 10.40
N GLU A 106 -6.88 0.51 11.13
CA GLU A 106 -7.07 1.38 12.30
C GLU A 106 -7.53 0.57 13.50
N ALA A 107 -7.01 0.92 14.68
CA ALA A 107 -7.48 0.31 15.91
C ALA A 107 -8.95 0.66 16.14
N PRO A 108 -9.75 -0.25 16.75
CA PRO A 108 -11.15 0.05 17.05
C PRO A 108 -11.34 1.14 18.09
N VAL A 109 -10.26 1.49 18.81
CA VAL A 109 -10.26 2.56 19.80
C VAL A 109 -9.20 3.59 19.39
N ALA A 110 -9.55 4.87 19.37
CA ALA A 110 -8.64 5.93 18.97
C ALA A 110 -7.43 6.02 19.89
N TYR A 111 -6.26 6.30 19.29
CA TYR A 111 -5.03 6.52 20.07
C TYR A 111 -5.22 7.73 21.00
N PRO A 112 -4.87 7.60 22.30
CA PRO A 112 -5.04 8.72 23.23
C PRO A 112 -4.23 9.96 22.81
N GLU A 113 -4.81 11.13 23.00
CA GLU A 113 -4.22 12.42 22.60
C GLU A 113 -3.74 13.23 23.80
N ASP A 114 -3.12 12.57 24.77
CA ASP A 114 -2.65 13.22 25.99
C ASP A 114 -1.14 13.44 26.03
N GLY A 115 -0.46 13.18 24.91
CA GLY A 115 0.99 13.36 24.81
C GLY A 115 1.82 12.21 25.36
N GLU A 116 1.18 11.19 25.92
CA GLU A 116 1.87 10.01 26.42
C GLU A 116 2.03 8.97 25.29
N THR A 117 2.86 7.96 25.54
CA THR A 117 3.10 6.88 24.58
C THR A 117 2.35 5.63 25.00
N TYR A 118 1.65 5.02 24.05
CA TYR A 118 0.84 3.83 24.29
C TYR A 118 1.22 2.72 23.31
N THR A 119 0.97 1.48 23.76
CA THR A 119 1.07 0.31 22.89
C THR A 119 -0.28 -0.40 22.87
N TRP A 120 -0.60 -1.05 21.75
CA TRP A 120 -1.87 -1.76 21.61
C TRP A 120 -1.82 -3.08 22.36
N ASP A 121 -2.85 -3.34 23.17
CA ASP A 121 -3.05 -4.62 23.83
C ASP A 121 -4.27 -5.30 23.20
N GLU A 122 -4.00 -6.32 22.39
CA GLU A 122 -5.07 -7.02 21.66
C GLU A 122 -6.00 -7.78 22.60
N GLU A 123 -5.47 -8.34 23.68
CA GLU A 123 -6.29 -9.11 24.62
C GLU A 123 -7.38 -8.25 25.28
N SER A 124 -7.04 -7.02 25.67
CA SER A 124 -8.01 -6.09 26.26
C SER A 124 -8.64 -5.17 25.21
N THR A 125 -8.19 -5.21 23.95
CA THR A 125 -8.61 -4.33 22.86
C THR A 125 -8.54 -2.86 23.30
N SER A 126 -7.40 -2.46 23.86
CA SER A 126 -7.21 -1.11 24.39
C SER A 126 -5.76 -0.67 24.28
N TRP A 127 -5.54 0.63 24.43
CA TRP A 127 -4.21 1.20 24.47
C TRP A 127 -3.67 1.15 25.89
N THR A 128 -2.45 0.63 26.03
CA THR A 128 -1.78 0.51 27.34
C THR A 128 -0.62 1.49 27.42
N LEU A 129 -0.56 2.25 28.50
CA LEU A 129 0.50 3.25 28.70
C LEU A 129 1.87 2.56 28.78
N VAL A 130 2.81 3.08 28.02
CA VAL A 130 4.21 2.64 28.07
C VAL A 130 4.91 3.40 29.18
N GLU A 131 5.45 2.65 30.15
CA GLU A 131 6.15 3.24 31.30
C GLU A 131 7.65 3.20 31.16
#